data_89044e4d6d552c148f955cdb9d540f0d
#
_entry.id   89044e4d6d552c148f955cdb9d540f0d
#
_cell.length_a   1.000
_cell.length_b   1.000
_cell.length_c   1.000
_cell.angle_alpha   90.00
_cell.angle_beta   90.00
_cell.angle_gamma   90.00
#
_symmetry.space_group_name_H-M   'P 1'
#
loop_
_entity.id
_entity.type
_entity.pdbx_description
1 polymer ?
#
loop_
_entity_poly.entity_id
_entity_poly.type
_entity_poly.pdbx_seq_one_letter_code
_entity_poly.pdbx_strand_id
1 'polypeptide(L)'
;VRRLVGSEMCIRDRFIGDTDLLEENNVHPDILLEGMVDEPYVLTKEGKKIRCLSNVCTHRGTIVCENATKTKNLVCGYHGRQYHIDGKMKFMPEFEDVENFPSESDNLPRIEMDQWGKMIFIINNKKCEIGELIGPMIERLSWLPIEEFKYNPELSRIYNVKANWALYCDNYLEGFHIPFVHKDLNQTLEYDEYFTEGIDNTVLQIGIGKDNENTFDLPKNHQDYGKNVAAYYFFLFPNMMFNFYPWGLSVNVVKPKSPEETQIEYFTYVWKEELMEKGAGSGLDKVELEDEEIVESVQKGIKSKAYDRGRYSPKREIGVHYFHRLIQKYY
;
A
#
# COMPACT_ATOMS: atom_id res chain seq x y z
N VAL A 1 -19.33 9.24 -5.94
CA VAL A 1 -19.02 8.27 -4.87
C VAL A 1 -19.41 6.85 -5.27
N ARG A 2 -20.67 6.57 -5.70
CA ARG A 2 -21.09 5.21 -6.11
C ARG A 2 -20.29 4.63 -7.30
N ARG A 3 -19.67 5.47 -8.15
CA ARG A 3 -18.83 5.04 -9.27
C ARG A 3 -17.34 4.86 -8.89
N LEU A 4 -16.91 5.34 -7.72
CA LEU A 4 -15.53 5.19 -7.23
C LEU A 4 -15.21 3.76 -6.76
N VAL A 5 -16.23 2.99 -6.37
CA VAL A 5 -16.07 1.58 -6.04
C VAL A 5 -16.25 0.77 -7.33
N GLY A 6 -15.18 0.12 -7.80
CA GLY A 6 -15.20 -0.70 -9.02
C GLY A 6 -14.81 0.02 -10.32
N SER A 7 -14.25 1.23 -10.25
CA SER A 7 -13.64 1.86 -11.42
C SER A 7 -12.21 1.32 -11.65
N GLU A 8 -11.69 1.44 -12.88
CA GLU A 8 -10.31 1.08 -13.24
C GLU A 8 -9.22 1.73 -12.35
N MET A 9 -9.60 2.70 -11.54
CA MET A 9 -8.77 3.38 -10.56
C MET A 9 -8.31 2.47 -9.40
N CYS A 10 -9.14 1.51 -8.99
CA CYS A 10 -8.81 0.56 -7.92
C CYS A 10 -7.84 -0.55 -8.36
N ILE A 11 -7.54 -0.62 -9.66
CA ILE A 11 -6.73 -1.68 -10.29
C ILE A 11 -5.26 -1.24 -10.46
N ARG A 12 -4.82 -0.16 -9.80
CA ARG A 12 -3.47 0.36 -9.97
C ARG A 12 -2.44 -0.31 -9.09
N ASP A 13 -1.20 0.06 -9.37
CA ASP A 13 0.01 -0.39 -8.71
C ASP A 13 -0.15 -0.47 -7.19
N ARG A 14 0.26 -1.60 -6.61
CA ARG A 14 -0.02 -1.89 -5.20
C ARG A 14 1.15 -2.52 -4.50
N PHE A 15 1.37 -2.06 -3.29
CA PHE A 15 2.14 -2.78 -2.30
C PHE A 15 1.42 -4.09 -1.91
N ILE A 16 2.16 -5.19 -1.94
CA ILE A 16 1.64 -6.54 -1.65
C ILE A 16 2.45 -7.27 -0.59
N GLY A 17 3.31 -6.57 0.14
CA GLY A 17 4.18 -7.16 1.15
C GLY A 17 5.66 -7.07 0.76
N ASP A 18 6.44 -7.98 1.26
CA ASP A 18 7.88 -8.00 1.08
C ASP A 18 8.43 -9.39 0.74
N THR A 19 9.73 -9.46 0.47
CA THR A 19 10.41 -10.70 0.07
C THR A 19 10.46 -11.77 1.15
N ASP A 20 10.20 -11.41 2.43
CA ASP A 20 10.22 -12.35 3.55
C ASP A 20 9.05 -13.34 3.46
N LEU A 21 7.97 -12.99 2.74
CA LEU A 21 6.88 -13.92 2.36
C LEU A 21 7.39 -15.18 1.64
N LEU A 22 8.57 -15.10 1.01
CA LEU A 22 9.18 -16.16 0.22
C LEU A 22 10.46 -16.74 0.86
N GLU A 23 10.67 -16.56 2.16
CA GLU A 23 11.85 -17.13 2.85
C GLU A 23 11.68 -18.61 3.19
N GLU A 24 10.57 -18.96 3.82
CA GLU A 24 10.28 -20.35 4.20
C GLU A 24 9.74 -21.16 3.00
N ASN A 25 8.87 -20.52 2.23
CA ASN A 25 8.22 -21.06 1.03
C ASN A 25 8.70 -20.31 -0.21
N ASN A 26 8.83 -21.02 -1.32
CA ASN A 26 9.16 -20.35 -2.60
C ASN A 26 7.94 -20.04 -3.47
N VAL A 27 6.75 -20.27 -2.94
CA VAL A 27 5.46 -19.97 -3.56
C VAL A 27 4.53 -19.37 -2.53
N HIS A 28 3.96 -18.21 -2.80
CA HIS A 28 3.02 -17.50 -1.94
C HIS A 28 1.84 -16.98 -2.77
N PRO A 29 0.65 -17.61 -2.69
CA PRO A 29 -0.56 -17.12 -3.34
C PRO A 29 -1.24 -16.05 -2.51
N ASP A 30 -1.92 -15.11 -3.18
CA ASP A 30 -2.79 -14.13 -2.56
C ASP A 30 -3.81 -13.61 -3.59
N ILE A 31 -4.73 -12.74 -3.18
CA ILE A 31 -5.76 -12.13 -4.01
C ILE A 31 -5.63 -10.61 -3.94
N LEU A 32 -5.42 -9.98 -5.10
CA LEU A 32 -5.37 -8.54 -5.18
C LEU A 32 -6.78 -7.96 -5.01
N LEU A 33 -6.98 -7.12 -3.98
CA LEU A 33 -8.23 -6.45 -3.66
C LEU A 33 -9.42 -7.40 -3.56
N GLU A 34 -9.33 -8.34 -2.64
CA GLU A 34 -10.41 -9.28 -2.33
C GLU A 34 -11.73 -8.55 -2.06
N GLY A 35 -12.80 -9.03 -2.71
CA GLY A 35 -14.13 -8.43 -2.66
C GLY A 35 -14.36 -7.25 -3.60
N MET A 36 -13.34 -6.85 -4.41
CA MET A 36 -13.45 -5.74 -5.36
C MET A 36 -12.98 -6.07 -6.77
N VAL A 37 -11.73 -6.50 -6.89
CA VAL A 37 -11.08 -6.85 -8.17
C VAL A 37 -10.97 -8.35 -8.27
N ASP A 38 -10.72 -9.01 -7.14
CA ASP A 38 -10.61 -10.46 -7.01
C ASP A 38 -9.60 -11.08 -8.00
N GLU A 39 -8.44 -10.40 -8.21
CA GLU A 39 -7.41 -10.92 -9.11
C GLU A 39 -6.45 -11.83 -8.35
N PRO A 40 -6.54 -13.17 -8.53
CA PRO A 40 -5.67 -14.11 -7.87
C PRO A 40 -4.26 -14.08 -8.48
N TYR A 41 -3.27 -13.88 -7.64
CA TYR A 41 -1.87 -13.94 -8.06
C TYR A 41 -1.07 -14.92 -7.20
N VAL A 42 0.10 -15.29 -7.69
CA VAL A 42 1.07 -16.10 -6.95
C VAL A 42 2.47 -15.52 -7.10
N LEU A 43 3.11 -15.21 -5.98
CA LEU A 43 4.53 -14.92 -5.94
C LEU A 43 5.31 -16.22 -5.98
N THR A 44 6.35 -16.25 -6.82
CA THR A 44 7.26 -17.40 -6.93
C THR A 44 8.71 -16.93 -6.83
N LYS A 45 9.55 -17.74 -6.16
CA LYS A 45 10.99 -17.47 -5.99
C LYS A 45 11.84 -18.63 -6.49
N GLU A 46 12.80 -18.33 -7.36
CA GLU A 46 13.78 -19.27 -7.86
C GLU A 46 15.18 -18.65 -7.73
N GLY A 47 15.94 -19.12 -6.79
CA GLY A 47 17.19 -18.47 -6.39
C GLY A 47 16.94 -17.06 -5.86
N LYS A 48 17.50 -16.06 -6.55
CA LYS A 48 17.27 -14.62 -6.23
C LYS A 48 16.13 -13.99 -7.01
N LYS A 49 15.56 -14.70 -7.99
CA LYS A 49 14.55 -14.15 -8.89
C LYS A 49 13.17 -14.39 -8.35
N ILE A 50 12.45 -13.30 -8.09
CA ILE A 50 11.03 -13.30 -7.71
C ILE A 50 10.20 -12.96 -8.95
N ARG A 51 9.03 -13.57 -9.05
CA ARG A 51 8.05 -13.32 -10.12
C ARG A 51 6.65 -13.26 -9.53
N CYS A 52 5.81 -12.46 -10.14
CA CYS A 52 4.38 -12.46 -9.90
C CYS A 52 3.70 -13.08 -11.13
N LEU A 53 2.84 -14.05 -10.90
CA LEU A 53 2.11 -14.77 -11.94
C LEU A 53 0.62 -14.76 -11.61
N SER A 54 -0.24 -14.82 -12.63
CA SER A 54 -1.65 -15.15 -12.40
C SER A 54 -1.76 -16.51 -11.73
N ASN A 55 -2.56 -16.61 -10.69
CA ASN A 55 -2.81 -17.87 -9.97
C ASN A 55 -4.00 -18.64 -10.58
N VAL A 56 -4.33 -18.36 -11.83
CA VAL A 56 -5.48 -18.93 -12.55
C VAL A 56 -5.00 -19.88 -13.63
N CYS A 57 -5.40 -21.14 -13.55
CA CYS A 57 -5.04 -22.18 -14.51
C CYS A 57 -5.55 -21.84 -15.92
N THR A 58 -4.65 -21.77 -16.89
CA THR A 58 -4.97 -21.44 -18.29
C THR A 58 -5.80 -22.50 -19.03
N HIS A 59 -6.13 -23.62 -18.38
CA HIS A 59 -7.04 -24.63 -18.96
C HIS A 59 -8.51 -24.27 -18.72
N ARG A 60 -8.97 -24.18 -17.45
CA ARG A 60 -10.39 -23.96 -17.10
C ARG A 60 -10.58 -23.01 -15.91
N GLY A 61 -9.62 -22.15 -15.63
CA GLY A 61 -9.78 -21.05 -14.65
C GLY A 61 -9.75 -21.44 -13.17
N THR A 62 -9.27 -22.66 -12.83
CA THR A 62 -9.11 -23.07 -11.43
C THR A 62 -7.90 -22.35 -10.79
N ILE A 63 -8.01 -22.00 -9.51
CA ILE A 63 -6.87 -21.55 -8.73
C ILE A 63 -5.79 -22.65 -8.70
N VAL A 64 -4.55 -22.28 -9.00
CA VAL A 64 -3.43 -23.23 -9.10
C VAL A 64 -2.83 -23.54 -7.74
N CYS A 65 -2.65 -22.52 -6.90
CA CYS A 65 -2.08 -22.63 -5.57
C CYS A 65 -3.03 -21.98 -4.55
N GLU A 66 -3.43 -22.72 -3.51
CA GLU A 66 -4.30 -22.19 -2.44
C GLU A 66 -3.50 -21.76 -1.21
N ASN A 67 -2.30 -22.32 -1.00
CA ASN A 67 -1.50 -22.08 0.18
C ASN A 67 -0.03 -21.85 -0.15
N ALA A 68 0.65 -21.07 0.68
CA ALA A 68 2.09 -20.91 0.61
C ALA A 68 2.78 -22.28 0.75
N THR A 69 3.72 -22.56 -0.13
CA THR A 69 4.35 -23.90 -0.20
C THR A 69 5.77 -23.84 -0.77
N LYS A 70 6.54 -24.91 -0.52
CA LYS A 70 7.86 -25.12 -1.10
C LYS A 70 7.78 -26.21 -2.16
N THR A 71 7.89 -25.83 -3.42
CA THR A 71 7.76 -26.77 -4.55
C THR A 71 8.66 -26.40 -5.72
N LYS A 72 8.88 -27.35 -6.61
CA LYS A 72 9.60 -27.14 -7.89
C LYS A 72 8.68 -26.87 -9.07
N ASN A 73 7.40 -27.22 -8.95
CA ASN A 73 6.39 -27.04 -10.00
C ASN A 73 5.06 -26.67 -9.35
N LEU A 74 4.30 -25.84 -10.06
CA LEU A 74 2.92 -25.55 -9.71
C LEU A 74 2.02 -26.59 -10.38
N VAL A 75 1.06 -27.16 -9.65
CA VAL A 75 0.19 -28.22 -10.15
C VAL A 75 -1.28 -27.83 -9.91
N CYS A 76 -2.03 -27.70 -10.99
CA CYS A 76 -3.47 -27.46 -10.90
C CYS A 76 -4.18 -28.71 -10.40
N GLY A 77 -4.94 -28.59 -9.34
CA GLY A 77 -5.65 -29.70 -8.70
C GLY A 77 -6.83 -30.26 -9.51
N TYR A 78 -7.25 -29.56 -10.58
CA TYR A 78 -8.43 -29.98 -11.35
C TYR A 78 -8.12 -31.13 -12.33
N HIS A 79 -7.11 -30.93 -13.24
CA HIS A 79 -6.75 -31.93 -14.25
C HIS A 79 -5.26 -32.26 -14.27
N GLY A 80 -4.52 -31.92 -13.22
CA GLY A 80 -3.11 -32.25 -13.11
C GLY A 80 -2.18 -31.44 -14.03
N ARG A 81 -2.66 -30.31 -14.61
CA ARG A 81 -1.82 -29.42 -15.43
C ARG A 81 -0.67 -28.88 -14.58
N GLN A 82 0.54 -28.97 -15.12
CA GLN A 82 1.76 -28.57 -14.42
C GLN A 82 2.42 -27.37 -15.08
N TYR A 83 2.96 -26.50 -14.24
CA TYR A 83 3.78 -25.36 -14.66
C TYR A 83 5.11 -25.38 -13.92
N HIS A 84 6.14 -24.87 -14.56
CA HIS A 84 7.38 -24.53 -13.90
C HIS A 84 7.16 -23.35 -12.94
N ILE A 85 8.10 -23.13 -12.01
CA ILE A 85 8.07 -22.00 -11.07
C ILE A 85 8.12 -20.63 -11.80
N ASP A 86 8.60 -20.59 -13.03
CA ASP A 86 8.59 -19.37 -13.85
C ASP A 86 7.27 -19.14 -14.63
N GLY A 87 6.27 -19.99 -14.39
CA GLY A 87 4.94 -19.93 -15.02
C GLY A 87 4.84 -20.64 -16.36
N LYS A 88 5.93 -21.13 -16.91
CA LYS A 88 5.88 -21.86 -18.18
C LYS A 88 5.14 -23.19 -18.04
N MET A 89 4.28 -23.46 -19.00
CA MET A 89 3.59 -24.75 -19.09
C MET A 89 4.60 -25.88 -19.21
N LYS A 90 4.41 -26.92 -18.41
CA LYS A 90 5.32 -28.07 -18.34
C LYS A 90 4.69 -29.34 -18.87
N PHE A 91 3.50 -29.66 -18.44
CA PHE A 91 2.85 -30.93 -18.76
C PHE A 91 1.32 -30.82 -18.55
N MET A 92 0.60 -31.54 -19.39
CA MET A 92 -0.84 -31.74 -19.29
C MET A 92 -1.19 -33.19 -19.67
N PRO A 93 -1.87 -33.94 -18.78
CA PRO A 93 -2.33 -35.29 -19.15
C PRO A 93 -3.27 -35.28 -20.34
N GLU A 94 -3.23 -36.32 -21.17
CA GLU A 94 -4.15 -36.57 -22.29
C GLU A 94 -4.19 -35.44 -23.35
N PHE A 95 -3.06 -34.69 -23.51
CA PHE A 95 -2.96 -33.57 -24.47
C PHE A 95 -1.97 -33.86 -25.61
N GLU A 96 -1.61 -35.10 -25.82
CA GLU A 96 -0.62 -35.51 -26.84
C GLU A 96 -1.05 -35.15 -28.25
N ASP A 97 -2.36 -35.24 -28.58
CA ASP A 97 -2.90 -35.00 -29.90
C ASP A 97 -3.55 -33.60 -30.06
N VAL A 98 -3.35 -32.69 -29.10
CA VAL A 98 -3.90 -31.34 -29.19
C VAL A 98 -3.06 -30.47 -30.11
N GLU A 99 -3.68 -29.95 -31.19
CA GLU A 99 -3.01 -29.08 -32.15
C GLU A 99 -2.47 -27.78 -31.49
N ASN A 100 -1.26 -27.40 -31.88
CA ASN A 100 -0.57 -26.19 -31.38
C ASN A 100 -0.37 -26.14 -29.86
N PHE A 101 -0.33 -27.29 -29.20
CA PHE A 101 -0.10 -27.41 -27.76
C PHE A 101 1.30 -28.04 -27.51
N PRO A 102 2.08 -27.51 -26.51
CA PRO A 102 1.85 -26.26 -25.78
C PRO A 102 2.24 -25.01 -26.60
N SER A 103 1.57 -23.89 -26.33
CA SER A 103 1.86 -22.57 -26.88
C SER A 103 2.17 -21.56 -25.76
N GLU A 104 2.52 -20.33 -26.09
CA GLU A 104 2.74 -19.28 -25.08
C GLU A 104 1.47 -18.95 -24.28
N SER A 105 0.30 -19.10 -24.89
CA SER A 105 -1.00 -18.88 -24.20
C SER A 105 -1.32 -19.95 -23.16
N ASP A 106 -0.58 -21.04 -23.15
CA ASP A 106 -0.71 -22.10 -22.16
C ASP A 106 0.09 -21.82 -20.87
N ASN A 107 1.00 -20.86 -20.89
CA ASN A 107 1.75 -20.42 -19.72
C ASN A 107 0.85 -19.62 -18.76
N LEU A 108 1.20 -19.61 -17.47
CA LEU A 108 0.58 -18.67 -16.54
C LEU A 108 0.98 -17.23 -16.93
N PRO A 109 0.01 -16.32 -17.11
CA PRO A 109 0.32 -14.93 -17.41
C PRO A 109 1.23 -14.31 -16.34
N ARG A 110 2.19 -13.53 -16.77
CA ARG A 110 3.00 -12.71 -15.85
C ARG A 110 2.25 -11.46 -15.47
N ILE A 111 2.31 -11.12 -14.19
CA ILE A 111 1.89 -9.85 -13.66
C ILE A 111 3.17 -9.03 -13.46
N GLU A 112 3.20 -7.83 -13.96
CA GLU A 112 4.33 -6.94 -13.81
C GLU A 112 4.50 -6.56 -12.34
N MET A 113 5.74 -6.54 -11.86
CA MET A 113 6.08 -6.20 -10.49
C MET A 113 7.40 -5.45 -10.44
N ASP A 114 7.57 -4.66 -9.39
CA ASP A 114 8.83 -4.01 -9.09
C ASP A 114 9.13 -4.08 -7.58
N GLN A 115 10.34 -3.72 -7.21
CA GLN A 115 10.82 -3.79 -5.83
C GLN A 115 11.55 -2.51 -5.43
N TRP A 116 11.30 -2.06 -4.20
CA TRP A 116 12.14 -1.10 -3.52
C TRP A 116 12.72 -1.76 -2.28
N GLY A 117 14.03 -2.05 -2.30
CA GLY A 117 14.62 -2.92 -1.30
C GLY A 117 13.89 -4.26 -1.28
N LYS A 118 13.35 -4.65 -0.14
CA LYS A 118 12.55 -5.86 -0.02
C LYS A 118 11.05 -5.67 -0.28
N MET A 119 10.55 -4.45 -0.35
CA MET A 119 9.14 -4.16 -0.58
C MET A 119 8.72 -4.52 -2.01
N ILE A 120 7.61 -5.23 -2.18
CA ILE A 120 7.11 -5.71 -3.46
C ILE A 120 5.86 -4.93 -3.86
N PHE A 121 5.84 -4.48 -5.12
CA PHE A 121 4.72 -3.78 -5.73
C PHE A 121 4.26 -4.50 -6.99
N ILE A 122 2.96 -4.75 -7.13
CA ILE A 122 2.36 -5.17 -8.40
C ILE A 122 2.04 -3.94 -9.24
N ILE A 123 2.35 -4.03 -10.54
CA ILE A 123 2.05 -3.02 -11.55
C ILE A 123 0.90 -3.54 -12.42
N ASN A 124 -0.28 -2.99 -12.25
CA ASN A 124 -1.45 -3.45 -13.00
C ASN A 124 -1.85 -2.53 -14.16
N ASN A 125 -1.13 -1.43 -14.37
CA ASN A 125 -1.41 -0.50 -15.43
C ASN A 125 -0.19 -0.27 -16.34
N LYS A 126 -0.24 -0.74 -17.58
CA LYS A 126 0.81 -0.53 -18.60
C LYS A 126 1.07 0.94 -18.99
N LYS A 127 0.27 1.89 -18.49
CA LYS A 127 0.38 3.32 -18.79
C LYS A 127 1.11 4.13 -17.71
N CYS A 128 1.48 3.53 -16.59
CA CYS A 128 2.19 4.18 -15.51
C CYS A 128 3.39 3.33 -15.13
N GLU A 129 4.58 3.90 -15.17
CA GLU A 129 5.76 3.24 -14.62
C GLU A 129 5.73 3.39 -13.09
N ILE A 130 6.10 2.35 -12.36
CA ILE A 130 6.11 2.39 -10.90
C ILE A 130 7.00 3.52 -10.36
N GLY A 131 8.04 3.88 -11.12
CA GLY A 131 8.91 5.01 -10.82
C GLY A 131 8.16 6.35 -10.70
N GLU A 132 7.05 6.53 -11.42
CA GLU A 132 6.20 7.71 -11.27
C GLU A 132 5.39 7.70 -9.96
N LEU A 133 5.12 6.51 -9.41
CA LEU A 133 4.36 6.37 -8.17
C LEU A 133 5.26 6.42 -6.94
N ILE A 134 6.31 5.59 -6.90
CA ILE A 134 7.19 5.47 -5.73
C ILE A 134 8.51 6.26 -5.86
N GLY A 135 8.82 6.78 -7.05
CA GLY A 135 10.06 7.52 -7.31
C GLY A 135 10.30 8.69 -6.35
N PRO A 136 9.31 9.59 -6.13
CA PRO A 136 9.47 10.69 -5.18
C PRO A 136 9.78 10.22 -3.74
N MET A 137 9.18 9.09 -3.32
CA MET A 137 9.44 8.48 -2.03
C MET A 137 10.85 7.89 -1.96
N ILE A 138 11.25 7.15 -2.98
CA ILE A 138 12.60 6.55 -3.08
C ILE A 138 13.68 7.65 -3.08
N GLU A 139 13.50 8.70 -3.87
CA GLU A 139 14.46 9.80 -3.95
C GLU A 139 14.65 10.47 -2.60
N ARG A 140 13.54 10.76 -1.89
CA ARG A 140 13.58 11.41 -0.57
C ARG A 140 14.22 10.52 0.50
N LEU A 141 14.01 9.21 0.43
CA LEU A 141 14.36 8.25 1.48
C LEU A 141 15.47 7.26 1.08
N SER A 142 16.21 7.53 -0.01
CA SER A 142 17.27 6.65 -0.51
C SER A 142 18.39 6.36 0.50
N TRP A 143 18.51 7.16 1.55
CA TRP A 143 19.47 6.99 2.63
C TRP A 143 19.02 6.01 3.72
N LEU A 144 17.72 5.66 3.78
CA LEU A 144 17.20 4.68 4.74
C LEU A 144 17.54 3.26 4.30
N PRO A 145 18.02 2.42 5.21
CA PRO A 145 18.32 1.01 4.92
C PRO A 145 17.06 0.15 4.97
N ILE A 146 16.20 0.29 3.96
CA ILE A 146 14.90 -0.41 3.89
C ILE A 146 15.03 -1.93 4.00
N GLU A 147 16.17 -2.50 3.58
CA GLU A 147 16.46 -3.94 3.70
C GLU A 147 16.57 -4.41 5.16
N GLU A 148 16.89 -3.50 6.09
CA GLU A 148 17.00 -3.81 7.53
C GLU A 148 15.64 -3.78 8.25
N PHE A 149 14.61 -3.22 7.62
CA PHE A 149 13.27 -3.12 8.21
C PHE A 149 12.62 -4.50 8.26
N LYS A 150 12.17 -4.92 9.44
CA LYS A 150 11.59 -6.26 9.67
C LYS A 150 10.10 -6.17 9.87
N TYR A 151 9.35 -6.93 9.08
CA TYR A 151 7.92 -7.05 9.25
C TYR A 151 7.60 -7.61 10.65
N ASN A 152 6.68 -6.97 11.34
CA ASN A 152 6.20 -7.40 12.64
C ASN A 152 4.69 -7.65 12.62
N PRO A 153 4.25 -8.92 12.51
CA PRO A 153 2.83 -9.27 12.44
C PRO A 153 2.07 -8.97 13.74
N GLU A 154 2.75 -8.95 14.90
CA GLU A 154 2.11 -8.67 16.18
C GLU A 154 1.71 -7.19 16.34
N LEU A 155 2.38 -6.31 15.61
CA LEU A 155 2.10 -4.87 15.56
C LEU A 155 1.27 -4.47 14.34
N SER A 156 1.06 -5.40 13.40
CA SER A 156 0.21 -5.17 12.24
C SER A 156 -1.26 -5.31 12.62
N ARG A 157 -2.14 -4.52 12.01
CA ARG A 157 -3.56 -4.42 12.37
C ARG A 157 -4.44 -4.39 11.14
N ILE A 158 -5.70 -4.73 11.34
CA ILE A 158 -6.76 -4.54 10.34
C ILE A 158 -7.90 -3.80 11.04
N TYR A 159 -8.28 -2.65 10.48
CA TYR A 159 -9.39 -1.84 10.94
C TYR A 159 -10.52 -1.85 9.93
N ASN A 160 -11.78 -1.79 10.40
CA ASN A 160 -12.97 -1.72 9.54
C ASN A 160 -13.75 -0.46 9.87
N VAL A 161 -13.74 0.50 8.96
CA VAL A 161 -14.32 1.83 9.11
C VAL A 161 -15.63 1.92 8.33
N LYS A 162 -16.70 2.39 8.96
CA LYS A 162 -18.03 2.59 8.33
C LYS A 162 -18.08 3.91 7.56
N ALA A 163 -17.17 4.04 6.61
CA ALA A 163 -17.06 5.21 5.76
C ALA A 163 -16.53 4.84 4.37
N ASN A 164 -16.70 5.77 3.43
CA ASN A 164 -16.09 5.67 2.11
C ASN A 164 -14.57 5.82 2.21
N TRP A 165 -13.85 5.02 1.47
CA TRP A 165 -12.39 5.01 1.45
C TRP A 165 -11.76 6.39 1.16
N ALA A 166 -12.38 7.20 0.30
CA ALA A 166 -11.87 8.53 -0.04
C ALA A 166 -11.95 9.49 1.15
N LEU A 167 -12.93 9.33 2.05
CA LEU A 167 -13.00 10.15 3.27
C LEU A 167 -11.86 9.82 4.24
N TYR A 168 -11.48 8.55 4.31
CA TYR A 168 -10.31 8.14 5.08
C TYR A 168 -9.01 8.70 4.49
N CYS A 169 -8.89 8.67 3.15
CA CYS A 169 -7.76 9.30 2.46
C CYS A 169 -7.76 10.82 2.64
N ASP A 170 -8.91 11.49 2.62
CA ASP A 170 -9.03 12.93 2.87
C ASP A 170 -8.52 13.29 4.27
N ASN A 171 -8.90 12.52 5.29
CA ASN A 171 -8.45 12.71 6.67
C ASN A 171 -6.92 12.60 6.80
N TYR A 172 -6.33 11.57 6.18
CA TYR A 172 -4.88 11.37 6.19
C TYR A 172 -4.09 12.50 5.49
N LEU A 173 -4.67 13.12 4.46
CA LEU A 173 -3.95 14.03 3.55
C LEU A 173 -3.80 15.46 4.06
N GLU A 174 -4.05 15.69 5.33
CA GLU A 174 -3.88 17.00 5.95
C GLU A 174 -3.54 16.87 7.45
N GLY A 175 -2.78 17.81 7.98
CA GLY A 175 -2.47 17.89 9.40
C GLY A 175 -3.33 18.91 10.14
N PHE A 176 -4.40 19.42 9.51
CA PHE A 176 -5.22 20.50 10.08
C PHE A 176 -6.04 20.05 11.28
N HIS A 177 -6.48 18.79 11.31
CA HIS A 177 -7.24 18.21 12.41
C HIS A 177 -6.36 17.85 13.63
N ILE A 178 -5.03 17.69 13.46
CA ILE A 178 -4.12 17.23 14.53
C ILE A 178 -4.33 17.99 15.86
N PRO A 179 -4.37 19.34 15.90
CA PRO A 179 -4.54 20.07 17.16
C PRO A 179 -5.88 19.83 17.87
N PHE A 180 -6.88 19.37 17.14
CA PHE A 180 -8.26 19.22 17.63
C PHE A 180 -8.60 17.78 17.98
N VAL A 181 -8.09 16.82 17.20
CA VAL A 181 -8.37 15.38 17.29
C VAL A 181 -7.25 14.67 18.07
N HIS A 182 -5.99 14.85 17.68
CA HIS A 182 -4.84 14.13 18.20
C HIS A 182 -4.03 14.94 19.21
N LYS A 183 -4.55 15.08 20.40
CA LYS A 183 -3.91 15.92 21.45
C LYS A 183 -2.49 15.48 21.80
N ASP A 184 -2.23 14.18 21.82
CA ASP A 184 -0.91 13.63 22.16
C ASP A 184 0.07 13.87 20.99
N LEU A 185 -0.33 13.58 19.76
CA LEU A 185 0.49 13.85 18.57
C LEU A 185 0.79 15.36 18.42
N ASN A 186 -0.17 16.22 18.73
CA ASN A 186 0.03 17.68 18.73
C ASN A 186 1.04 18.17 19.78
N GLN A 187 1.33 17.37 20.82
CA GLN A 187 2.37 17.69 21.78
C GLN A 187 3.77 17.41 21.23
N THR A 188 3.90 16.51 20.27
CA THR A 188 5.18 16.08 19.68
C THR A 188 5.55 16.87 18.42
N LEU A 189 4.57 17.36 17.65
CA LEU A 189 4.79 18.05 16.39
C LEU A 189 4.69 19.57 16.47
N GLU A 190 5.55 20.25 15.72
CA GLU A 190 5.46 21.69 15.44
C GLU A 190 4.43 21.94 14.35
N TYR A 191 3.19 22.22 14.76
CA TYR A 191 2.05 22.37 13.85
C TYR A 191 2.25 23.42 12.75
N ASP A 192 2.91 24.53 13.06
CA ASP A 192 3.13 25.61 12.08
C ASP A 192 4.19 25.28 11.03
N GLU A 193 5.07 24.33 11.32
CA GLU A 193 6.10 23.84 10.41
C GLU A 193 5.70 22.56 9.64
N TYR A 194 4.48 22.06 9.89
CA TYR A 194 3.95 20.92 9.13
C TYR A 194 3.83 21.27 7.66
N PHE A 195 4.50 20.49 6.82
CA PHE A 195 4.63 20.76 5.38
C PHE A 195 3.90 19.71 4.54
N THR A 196 3.25 20.15 3.45
CA THR A 196 2.56 19.26 2.51
C THR A 196 2.81 19.69 1.09
N GLU A 197 3.17 18.74 0.22
CA GLU A 197 3.34 18.96 -1.22
C GLU A 197 2.79 17.79 -2.05
N GLY A 198 2.23 18.09 -3.23
CA GLY A 198 1.83 17.09 -4.22
C GLY A 198 2.91 16.94 -5.29
N ILE A 199 3.30 15.71 -5.58
CA ILE A 199 4.34 15.36 -6.55
C ILE A 199 3.81 14.21 -7.42
N ASP A 200 3.55 14.43 -8.69
CA ASP A 200 3.04 13.43 -9.64
C ASP A 200 1.77 12.70 -9.13
N ASN A 201 1.86 11.43 -8.80
CA ASN A 201 0.76 10.64 -8.23
C ASN A 201 0.90 10.43 -6.70
N THR A 202 1.67 11.30 -6.05
CA THR A 202 2.06 11.17 -4.64
C THR A 202 1.78 12.47 -3.90
N VAL A 203 1.46 12.38 -2.62
CA VAL A 203 1.49 13.52 -1.70
C VAL A 203 2.47 13.21 -0.59
N LEU A 204 3.40 14.13 -0.35
CA LEU A 204 4.32 14.07 0.78
C LEU A 204 3.87 15.05 1.85
N GLN A 205 3.81 14.57 3.08
CA GLN A 205 3.66 15.39 4.28
C GLN A 205 4.87 15.17 5.19
N ILE A 206 5.36 16.23 5.82
CA ILE A 206 6.53 16.18 6.71
C ILE A 206 6.12 16.72 8.07
N GLY A 207 6.18 15.87 9.09
CA GLY A 207 6.01 16.25 10.47
C GLY A 207 7.33 16.71 11.09
N ILE A 208 7.39 17.94 11.56
CA ILE A 208 8.56 18.48 12.27
C ILE A 208 8.34 18.27 13.77
N GLY A 209 9.29 17.65 14.45
CA GLY A 209 9.25 17.42 15.88
C GLY A 209 9.63 18.67 16.67
N LYS A 210 9.02 18.87 17.82
CA LYS A 210 9.42 19.87 18.79
C LYS A 210 10.80 19.57 19.36
N ASP A 211 11.37 20.53 20.09
CA ASP A 211 12.65 20.34 20.76
C ASP A 211 12.64 19.10 21.68
N ASN A 212 13.70 18.30 21.58
CA ASN A 212 13.90 17.02 22.29
C ASN A 212 13.00 15.86 21.86
N GLU A 213 12.21 16.01 20.80
CA GLU A 213 11.48 14.89 20.21
C GLU A 213 12.37 13.94 19.42
N ASN A 214 11.87 12.72 19.22
CA ASN A 214 12.56 11.71 18.44
C ASN A 214 12.46 12.04 16.95
N THR A 215 13.59 12.34 16.32
CA THR A 215 13.67 12.77 14.92
C THR A 215 14.70 11.95 14.15
N PHE A 216 14.64 12.01 12.83
CA PHE A 216 15.63 11.37 11.96
C PHE A 216 17.00 12.05 12.07
N ASP A 217 18.06 11.24 12.15
CA ASP A 217 19.43 11.70 11.94
C ASP A 217 19.72 11.77 10.43
N LEU A 218 19.41 12.92 9.84
CA LEU A 218 19.49 13.13 8.40
C LEU A 218 20.93 13.32 7.92
N PRO A 219 21.34 12.66 6.82
CA PRO A 219 22.64 12.89 6.21
C PRO A 219 22.87 14.35 5.82
N LYS A 220 24.11 14.84 5.92
CA LYS A 220 24.46 16.25 5.62
C LYS A 220 24.09 16.71 4.21
N ASN A 221 24.03 15.80 3.27
CA ASN A 221 23.64 16.06 1.88
C ASN A 221 22.13 15.90 1.62
N HIS A 222 21.34 15.55 2.65
CA HIS A 222 19.91 15.42 2.52
C HIS A 222 19.23 16.79 2.42
N GLN A 223 18.21 16.92 1.57
CA GLN A 223 17.53 18.22 1.34
C GLN A 223 16.83 18.78 2.58
N ASP A 224 16.49 17.94 3.55
CA ASP A 224 15.90 18.34 4.83
C ASP A 224 16.93 18.41 5.97
N TYR A 225 18.21 18.33 5.66
CA TYR A 225 19.27 18.43 6.67
C TYR A 225 19.13 19.70 7.51
N GLY A 226 19.20 19.54 8.82
CA GLY A 226 19.03 20.63 9.79
C GLY A 226 17.60 20.89 10.23
N LYS A 227 16.62 20.17 9.68
CA LYS A 227 15.23 20.15 10.20
C LYS A 227 15.06 18.99 11.19
N ASN A 228 14.24 19.19 12.22
CA ASN A 228 13.87 18.15 13.18
C ASN A 228 12.75 17.26 12.60
N VAL A 229 13.03 16.50 11.55
CA VAL A 229 11.99 15.67 10.93
C VAL A 229 11.63 14.49 11.82
N ALA A 230 10.42 14.46 12.33
CA ALA A 230 9.87 13.40 13.17
C ALA A 230 9.18 12.30 12.34
N ALA A 231 8.61 12.66 11.20
CA ALA A 231 7.95 11.71 10.30
C ALA A 231 7.91 12.20 8.85
N TYR A 232 7.98 11.25 7.93
CA TYR A 232 7.61 11.43 6.53
C TYR A 232 6.38 10.59 6.24
N TYR A 233 5.31 11.24 5.77
CA TYR A 233 4.05 10.61 5.40
C TYR A 233 3.87 10.70 3.90
N PHE A 234 3.97 9.57 3.20
CA PHE A 234 3.75 9.49 1.76
C PHE A 234 2.40 8.86 1.45
N PHE A 235 1.55 9.60 0.80
CA PHE A 235 0.37 9.05 0.17
C PHE A 235 0.68 8.71 -1.29
N LEU A 236 0.56 7.44 -1.63
CA LEU A 236 0.69 6.94 -3.01
C LEU A 236 -0.72 6.68 -3.55
N PHE A 237 -1.10 7.46 -4.58
CA PHE A 237 -2.43 7.36 -5.16
C PHE A 237 -2.69 5.96 -5.75
N PRO A 238 -3.87 5.36 -5.56
CA PRO A 238 -5.08 5.99 -5.00
C PRO A 238 -5.25 5.83 -3.48
N ASN A 239 -4.55 4.92 -2.78
CA ASN A 239 -4.99 4.46 -1.46
C ASN A 239 -3.90 3.77 -0.62
N MET A 240 -2.64 4.08 -0.84
CA MET A 240 -1.54 3.56 -0.02
C MET A 240 -0.87 4.70 0.76
N MET A 241 -0.53 4.45 2.01
CA MET A 241 0.09 5.40 2.91
C MET A 241 1.35 4.77 3.49
N PHE A 242 2.49 5.43 3.32
CA PHE A 242 3.78 4.99 3.83
C PHE A 242 4.26 5.99 4.87
N ASN A 243 4.22 5.60 6.13
CA ASN A 243 4.51 6.45 7.27
C ASN A 243 5.86 6.07 7.86
N PHE A 244 6.89 6.85 7.53
CA PHE A 244 8.24 6.61 8.02
C PHE A 244 8.50 7.38 9.30
N TYR A 245 9.00 6.67 10.29
CA TYR A 245 9.38 7.17 11.60
C TYR A 245 10.84 6.76 11.90
N PRO A 246 11.53 7.40 12.87
CA PRO A 246 12.87 6.99 13.28
C PRO A 246 12.99 5.52 13.69
N TRP A 247 11.89 4.90 14.14
CA TRP A 247 11.86 3.49 14.51
C TRP A 247 11.61 2.52 13.32
N GLY A 248 11.04 3.00 12.20
CA GLY A 248 10.71 2.15 11.06
C GLY A 248 9.60 2.72 10.17
N LEU A 249 8.69 1.85 9.75
CA LEU A 249 7.66 2.14 8.75
C LEU A 249 6.32 1.50 9.13
N SER A 250 5.24 2.27 9.03
CA SER A 250 3.88 1.75 8.93
C SER A 250 3.36 1.95 7.52
N VAL A 251 2.96 0.87 6.84
CA VAL A 251 2.27 0.93 5.55
C VAL A 251 0.80 0.69 5.78
N ASN A 252 -0.05 1.63 5.34
CA ASN A 252 -1.49 1.49 5.45
C ASN A 252 -2.06 1.33 4.05
N VAL A 253 -2.75 0.22 3.81
CA VAL A 253 -3.44 -0.06 2.54
C VAL A 253 -4.94 0.08 2.76
N VAL A 254 -5.54 1.07 2.12
CA VAL A 254 -6.96 1.38 2.26
C VAL A 254 -7.76 0.58 1.24
N LYS A 255 -8.53 -0.40 1.69
CA LYS A 255 -9.30 -1.34 0.86
C LYS A 255 -10.79 -1.01 0.95
N PRO A 256 -11.40 -0.37 -0.08
CA PRO A 256 -12.85 -0.19 -0.10
C PRO A 256 -13.55 -1.56 -0.12
N LYS A 257 -14.52 -1.78 0.73
CA LYS A 257 -15.37 -2.99 0.74
C LYS A 257 -16.74 -2.69 0.14
N SER A 258 -17.23 -1.47 0.35
CA SER A 258 -18.48 -0.97 -0.23
C SER A 258 -18.40 0.57 -0.33
N PRO A 259 -19.42 1.27 -0.89
CA PRO A 259 -19.46 2.73 -0.86
C PRO A 259 -19.40 3.37 0.53
N GLU A 260 -19.71 2.61 1.58
CA GLU A 260 -19.81 3.09 2.96
C GLU A 260 -19.02 2.26 3.96
N GLU A 261 -18.18 1.34 3.46
CA GLU A 261 -17.33 0.49 4.30
C GLU A 261 -15.94 0.39 3.69
N THR A 262 -14.94 0.54 4.53
CA THR A 262 -13.52 0.47 4.17
C THR A 262 -12.79 -0.39 5.17
N GLN A 263 -11.87 -1.20 4.70
CA GLN A 263 -10.91 -1.92 5.51
C GLN A 263 -9.54 -1.28 5.33
N ILE A 264 -8.83 -1.04 6.42
CA ILE A 264 -7.47 -0.53 6.38
C ILE A 264 -6.54 -1.60 6.95
N GLU A 265 -5.55 -2.01 6.17
CA GLU A 265 -4.53 -2.95 6.60
C GLU A 265 -3.24 -2.21 6.92
N TYR A 266 -2.75 -2.39 8.13
CA TYR A 266 -1.51 -1.83 8.63
C TYR A 266 -0.43 -2.90 8.64
N PHE A 267 0.66 -2.64 7.92
CA PHE A 267 1.86 -3.45 7.92
C PHE A 267 2.96 -2.70 8.65
N THR A 268 3.37 -3.20 9.80
CA THR A 268 4.40 -2.56 10.61
C THR A 268 5.76 -3.20 10.37
N TYR A 269 6.73 -2.38 10.00
CA TYR A 269 8.13 -2.76 9.76
C TYR A 269 9.03 -2.07 10.74
N VAL A 270 9.71 -2.82 11.60
CA VAL A 270 10.57 -2.28 12.66
C VAL A 270 12.03 -2.28 12.22
N TRP A 271 12.69 -1.15 12.40
CA TRP A 271 14.13 -0.96 12.18
C TRP A 271 14.86 -0.77 13.52
N LYS A 272 14.39 0.16 14.37
CA LYS A 272 14.98 0.48 15.67
C LYS A 272 13.91 0.32 16.76
N GLU A 273 13.83 -0.87 17.34
CA GLU A 273 12.80 -1.21 18.32
C GLU A 273 12.82 -0.30 19.56
N GLU A 274 13.99 0.16 19.98
CA GLU A 274 14.17 1.05 21.13
C GLU A 274 13.56 2.44 20.96
N LEU A 275 13.12 2.78 19.74
CA LEU A 275 12.52 4.07 19.40
C LEU A 275 10.99 4.00 19.23
N MET A 276 10.38 2.81 19.24
CA MET A 276 8.96 2.62 18.87
C MET A 276 7.97 3.37 19.77
N GLU A 277 8.25 3.42 21.07
CA GLU A 277 7.35 4.07 22.06
C GLU A 277 7.63 5.57 22.19
N LYS A 278 8.26 6.21 21.19
CA LYS A 278 8.72 7.59 21.28
C LYS A 278 8.33 8.42 20.07
N GLY A 279 8.03 9.70 20.32
CA GLY A 279 7.80 10.71 19.30
C GLY A 279 6.51 10.50 18.51
N ALA A 280 6.47 11.05 17.30
CA ALA A 280 5.29 11.07 16.43
C ALA A 280 4.78 9.68 16.00
N GLY A 281 5.62 8.66 16.07
CA GLY A 281 5.25 7.28 15.72
C GLY A 281 4.84 6.43 16.92
N SER A 282 4.62 7.01 18.10
CA SER A 282 4.09 6.30 19.27
C SER A 282 2.56 6.33 19.33
N GLY A 283 1.96 5.29 19.93
CA GLY A 283 0.51 5.25 20.15
C GLY A 283 -0.35 5.26 18.90
N LEU A 284 0.13 4.68 17.80
CA LEU A 284 -0.56 4.67 16.50
C LEU A 284 -1.98 4.10 16.57
N ASP A 285 -2.22 3.05 17.37
CA ASP A 285 -3.57 2.48 17.55
C ASP A 285 -4.58 3.52 18.08
N LYS A 286 -4.14 4.41 18.98
CA LYS A 286 -5.00 5.48 19.51
C LYS A 286 -5.30 6.54 18.45
N VAL A 287 -4.29 6.95 17.70
CA VAL A 287 -4.44 7.93 16.61
C VAL A 287 -5.44 7.40 15.59
N GLU A 288 -5.31 6.14 15.20
CA GLU A 288 -6.21 5.49 14.25
C GLU A 288 -7.67 5.47 14.73
N LEU A 289 -7.93 5.09 15.99
CA LEU A 289 -9.29 5.06 16.53
C LEU A 289 -9.92 6.47 16.60
N GLU A 290 -9.11 7.51 16.86
CA GLU A 290 -9.54 8.90 16.83
C GLU A 290 -9.91 9.33 15.39
N ASP A 291 -9.14 8.92 14.38
CA ASP A 291 -9.41 9.16 12.97
C ASP A 291 -10.67 8.43 12.48
N GLU A 292 -10.83 7.15 12.84
CA GLU A 292 -12.04 6.38 12.50
C GLU A 292 -13.32 7.09 12.98
N GLU A 293 -13.33 7.56 14.23
CA GLU A 293 -14.49 8.24 14.81
C GLU A 293 -14.88 9.50 14.01
N ILE A 294 -13.89 10.30 13.61
CA ILE A 294 -14.10 11.51 12.82
C ILE A 294 -14.59 11.14 11.41
N VAL A 295 -13.93 10.19 10.74
CA VAL A 295 -14.27 9.79 9.36
C VAL A 295 -15.68 9.18 9.30
N GLU A 296 -16.08 8.35 10.27
CA GLU A 296 -17.45 7.83 10.38
C GLU A 296 -18.47 8.94 10.65
N SER A 297 -18.09 9.95 11.42
CA SER A 297 -18.95 11.12 11.63
C SER A 297 -19.16 11.91 10.34
N VAL A 298 -18.07 12.12 9.56
CA VAL A 298 -18.14 12.77 8.24
C VAL A 298 -19.04 11.98 7.30
N GLN A 299 -18.90 10.63 7.26
CA GLN A 299 -19.75 9.76 6.44
C GLN A 299 -21.25 9.92 6.75
N LYS A 300 -21.59 10.14 8.01
CA LYS A 300 -22.99 10.43 8.40
C LYS A 300 -23.41 11.83 7.92
N GLY A 301 -22.53 12.82 8.12
CA GLY A 301 -22.79 14.23 7.81
C GLY A 301 -23.02 14.53 6.34
N ILE A 302 -22.21 13.93 5.44
CA ILE A 302 -22.30 14.13 3.99
C ILE A 302 -23.61 13.58 3.36
N LYS A 303 -24.37 12.77 4.11
CA LYS A 303 -25.69 12.29 3.68
C LYS A 303 -26.79 13.35 3.89
N SER A 304 -26.51 14.42 4.61
CA SER A 304 -27.47 15.50 4.86
C SER A 304 -27.83 16.23 3.56
N LYS A 305 -29.12 16.49 3.37
CA LYS A 305 -29.59 17.29 2.26
C LYS A 305 -29.16 18.77 2.36
N ALA A 306 -28.78 19.22 3.54
CA ALA A 306 -28.30 20.55 3.80
C ALA A 306 -26.79 20.72 3.56
N TYR A 307 -26.05 19.63 3.42
CA TYR A 307 -24.63 19.66 3.08
C TYR A 307 -24.45 19.57 1.57
N ASP A 308 -23.94 20.62 0.97
CA ASP A 308 -23.69 20.70 -0.47
C ASP A 308 -22.18 20.56 -0.77
N ARG A 309 -21.36 21.35 -0.09
CA ARG A 309 -19.89 21.38 -0.30
C ARG A 309 -19.14 21.99 0.88
N GLY A 310 -17.90 21.55 1.08
CA GLY A 310 -16.89 22.21 1.90
C GLY A 310 -16.04 23.21 1.07
N ARG A 311 -15.14 23.90 1.77
CA ARG A 311 -14.07 24.72 1.18
C ARG A 311 -12.75 24.27 1.78
N TYR A 312 -11.72 24.21 0.95
CA TYR A 312 -10.38 23.86 1.41
C TYR A 312 -9.67 25.06 2.04
N SER A 313 -8.91 24.80 3.09
CA SER A 313 -7.90 25.71 3.59
C SER A 313 -6.72 25.75 2.61
N PRO A 314 -6.38 26.87 1.98
CA PRO A 314 -5.25 26.93 1.04
C PRO A 314 -3.90 26.74 1.74
N LYS A 315 -3.85 26.86 3.05
CA LYS A 315 -2.64 26.67 3.85
C LYS A 315 -2.51 25.23 4.37
N ARG A 316 -3.62 24.55 4.68
CA ARG A 316 -3.60 23.30 5.46
C ARG A 316 -4.10 22.06 4.69
N GLU A 317 -4.96 22.25 3.68
CA GLU A 317 -5.60 21.14 2.96
C GLU A 317 -5.10 21.02 1.50
N ILE A 318 -3.81 21.32 1.29
CA ILE A 318 -3.16 21.20 -0.03
C ILE A 318 -3.19 19.76 -0.52
N GLY A 319 -2.93 18.80 0.37
CA GLY A 319 -2.92 17.36 0.05
C GLY A 319 -4.29 16.85 -0.34
N VAL A 320 -5.34 17.22 0.40
CA VAL A 320 -6.74 16.87 0.09
C VAL A 320 -7.16 17.41 -1.26
N HIS A 321 -6.89 18.69 -1.52
CA HIS A 321 -7.19 19.30 -2.83
C HIS A 321 -6.43 18.61 -3.96
N TYR A 322 -5.16 18.25 -3.74
CA TYR A 322 -4.33 17.53 -4.72
C TYR A 322 -4.90 16.15 -5.03
N PHE A 323 -5.29 15.40 -4.01
CA PHE A 323 -5.94 14.09 -4.14
C PHE A 323 -7.23 14.16 -4.95
N HIS A 324 -8.10 15.15 -4.68
CA HIS A 324 -9.32 15.33 -5.47
C HIS A 324 -9.02 15.66 -6.93
N ARG A 325 -7.93 16.37 -7.23
CA ARG A 325 -7.48 16.59 -8.62
C ARG A 325 -6.96 15.30 -9.27
N LEU A 326 -6.26 14.47 -8.52
CA LEU A 326 -5.85 13.13 -9.02
C LEU A 326 -7.08 12.28 -9.31
N ILE A 327 -8.09 12.25 -8.44
CA ILE A 327 -9.35 11.59 -8.70
C ILE A 327 -9.95 12.09 -10.03
N GLN A 328 -10.04 13.40 -10.25
CA GLN A 328 -10.59 13.99 -11.48
C GLN A 328 -9.77 13.66 -12.74
N LYS A 329 -8.44 13.57 -12.61
CA LYS A 329 -7.54 13.21 -13.73
C LYS A 329 -7.79 11.78 -14.23
N TYR A 330 -8.20 10.89 -13.34
CA TYR A 330 -8.34 9.46 -13.63
C TYR A 330 -9.80 9.01 -13.75
N TYR A 331 -10.73 9.94 -13.64
CA TYR A 331 -12.15 9.81 -13.92
C TYR A 331 -12.51 10.32 -15.30
#